data_11c8040a6799b6d457d2c37459043e07
#
_entry.id   11c8040a6799b6d457d2c37459043e07
#
_cell.length_a   1.000
_cell.length_b   1.000
_cell.length_c   1.000
_cell.angle_alpha   90.00
_cell.angle_beta   90.00
_cell.angle_gamma   90.00
#
_symmetry.space_group_name_H-M   'P 1'
#
loop_
_entity.id
_entity.type
_entity.pdbx_description
1 polymer ?
#
loop_
_entity_poly.entity_id
_entity_poly.type
_entity_poly.pdbx_seq_one_letter_code
_entity_poly.pdbx_strand_id
1 'polypeptide(L)'
;MKNRLDTPIQFPCGAIMKNRFMLAPMTNSQSFEDGRLSEEEYEWLIMRAKGQFGLVMTCASHVQAIGKGFPGQLGIYSDDHIEGHTRLAASINSYGSLAVVQLHHAGMRTPYELIQEAPVCPSKNEKQGARELSLEEIEQLKNDFIDAAIRAKKCGYDGVEVHGAHGYILTQFLSSEINKRTDHYGGSLENRTRLLFEIVEGIRDVCGPSYLIGVRLSPEKFGMDLLEIKKICKRFISEDKIDFLDVSLWDVFKQPEEEKYRNKSLLEHFAELDFNRVLLTVAGKVRSGGDVTK
;
A
#
# COMPACT_ATOMS: atom_id res chain seq x y z
N MET A 1 -3.73 31.23 -1.87
CA MET A 1 -4.96 30.53 -2.30
C MET A 1 -5.57 29.86 -1.08
N LYS A 2 -6.85 30.08 -0.74
CA LYS A 2 -7.52 29.33 0.33
C LYS A 2 -7.44 27.84 -0.03
N ASN A 3 -6.82 27.03 0.84
CA ASN A 3 -6.80 25.58 0.68
C ASN A 3 -8.23 25.06 0.68
N ARG A 4 -8.71 24.61 -0.47
CA ARG A 4 -10.08 24.11 -0.63
C ARG A 4 -10.08 22.60 -0.35
N LEU A 5 -9.94 22.23 0.92
CA LEU A 5 -9.90 20.83 1.37
C LEU A 5 -11.21 20.08 1.10
N ASP A 6 -12.30 20.82 0.99
CA ASP A 6 -13.66 20.35 0.72
C ASP A 6 -13.99 20.22 -0.78
N THR A 7 -13.01 20.51 -1.66
CA THR A 7 -13.24 20.42 -3.11
C THR A 7 -12.93 19.02 -3.63
N PRO A 8 -13.73 18.51 -4.59
CA PRO A 8 -13.43 17.27 -5.28
C PRO A 8 -12.07 17.32 -5.97
N ILE A 9 -11.44 16.15 -6.07
CA ILE A 9 -10.22 15.95 -6.83
C ILE A 9 -10.38 14.74 -7.74
N GLN A 10 -9.96 14.87 -9.00
CA GLN A 10 -10.02 13.80 -9.98
C GLN A 10 -8.66 13.14 -10.09
N PHE A 11 -8.65 11.81 -10.01
CA PHE A 11 -7.47 10.98 -10.27
C PHE A 11 -7.24 10.79 -11.78
N PRO A 12 -6.02 10.45 -12.22
CA PRO A 12 -5.71 10.20 -13.63
C PRO A 12 -6.61 9.18 -14.30
N CYS A 13 -7.02 8.13 -13.59
CA CYS A 13 -7.96 7.11 -14.07
C CYS A 13 -9.40 7.60 -14.27
N GLY A 14 -9.71 8.84 -13.88
CA GLY A 14 -11.04 9.43 -13.98
C GLY A 14 -11.90 9.34 -12.70
N ALA A 15 -11.50 8.55 -11.71
CA ALA A 15 -12.21 8.48 -10.43
C ALA A 15 -12.22 9.86 -9.73
N ILE A 16 -13.32 10.22 -9.10
CA ILE A 16 -13.48 11.52 -8.42
C ILE A 16 -13.66 11.29 -6.93
N MET A 17 -12.73 11.79 -6.13
CA MET A 17 -12.83 11.83 -4.67
C MET A 17 -13.52 13.14 -4.25
N LYS A 18 -14.59 13.05 -3.45
CA LYS A 18 -15.47 14.18 -3.11
C LYS A 18 -14.81 15.31 -2.30
N ASN A 19 -13.70 15.04 -1.65
CA ASN A 19 -12.87 16.00 -0.90
C ASN A 19 -11.42 15.48 -0.83
N ARG A 20 -10.52 16.20 -0.18
CA ARG A 20 -9.08 15.87 -0.14
C ARG A 20 -8.67 15.03 1.06
N PHE A 21 -9.61 14.36 1.73
CA PHE A 21 -9.34 13.50 2.88
C PHE A 21 -9.47 12.04 2.51
N MET A 22 -8.36 11.33 2.64
CA MET A 22 -8.27 9.90 2.47
C MET A 22 -8.02 9.24 3.84
N LEU A 23 -8.79 8.19 4.16
CA LEU A 23 -8.48 7.35 5.30
C LEU A 23 -7.28 6.47 4.94
N ALA A 24 -6.15 6.70 5.60
CA ALA A 24 -5.01 5.82 5.47
C ALA A 24 -5.31 4.42 6.05
N PRO A 25 -4.80 3.34 5.44
CA PRO A 25 -5.01 1.99 5.94
C PRO A 25 -4.41 1.83 7.34
N MET A 26 -5.20 1.28 8.25
CA MET A 26 -4.80 1.06 9.65
C MET A 26 -5.14 -0.36 10.09
N THR A 27 -4.16 -1.07 10.62
CA THR A 27 -4.36 -2.37 11.28
C THR A 27 -5.27 -2.20 12.49
N ASN A 28 -6.37 -2.93 12.55
CA ASN A 28 -7.30 -2.93 13.66
C ASN A 28 -7.50 -4.32 14.30
N SER A 29 -7.02 -5.39 13.64
CA SER A 29 -7.10 -6.77 14.14
C SER A 29 -8.52 -7.23 14.49
N GLN A 30 -9.52 -6.81 13.72
CA GLN A 30 -10.93 -7.06 14.03
C GLN A 30 -11.57 -8.11 13.12
N SER A 31 -10.96 -8.48 11.98
CA SER A 31 -11.49 -9.51 11.11
C SER A 31 -11.33 -10.93 11.70
N PHE A 32 -11.97 -11.91 11.06
CA PHE A 32 -11.86 -13.29 11.51
C PHE A 32 -10.46 -13.87 11.25
N GLU A 33 -10.13 -14.96 11.97
CA GLU A 33 -8.81 -15.60 11.85
C GLU A 33 -8.52 -16.14 10.45
N ASP A 34 -9.54 -16.51 9.68
CA ASP A 34 -9.43 -16.94 8.29
C ASP A 34 -9.39 -15.77 7.29
N GLY A 35 -9.35 -14.53 7.76
CA GLY A 35 -9.30 -13.32 6.94
C GLY A 35 -10.66 -12.83 6.43
N ARG A 36 -11.75 -13.50 6.74
CA ARG A 36 -13.08 -12.98 6.38
C ARG A 36 -13.42 -11.74 7.20
N LEU A 37 -14.12 -10.81 6.55
CA LEU A 37 -14.55 -9.55 7.16
C LEU A 37 -15.52 -9.82 8.33
N SER A 38 -15.21 -9.30 9.50
CA SER A 38 -16.11 -9.29 10.64
C SER A 38 -17.08 -8.12 10.60
N GLU A 39 -18.14 -8.19 11.40
CA GLU A 39 -19.06 -7.06 11.57
C GLU A 39 -18.37 -5.86 12.23
N GLU A 40 -17.44 -6.10 13.16
CA GLU A 40 -16.71 -5.05 13.87
C GLU A 40 -15.81 -4.24 12.91
N GLU A 41 -15.04 -4.90 12.03
CA GLU A 41 -14.24 -4.20 11.04
C GLU A 41 -15.10 -3.52 9.99
N TYR A 42 -16.19 -4.15 9.55
CA TYR A 42 -17.17 -3.56 8.65
C TYR A 42 -17.71 -2.24 9.21
N GLU A 43 -18.27 -2.26 10.41
CA GLU A 43 -18.82 -1.04 11.04
C GLU A 43 -17.76 0.02 11.28
N TRP A 44 -16.54 -0.40 11.65
CA TRP A 44 -15.42 0.51 11.83
C TRP A 44 -15.11 1.28 10.55
N LEU A 45 -15.06 0.62 9.39
CA LEU A 45 -14.81 1.25 8.08
C LEU A 45 -15.99 2.11 7.62
N ILE A 46 -17.23 1.62 7.79
CA ILE A 46 -18.43 2.36 7.42
C ILE A 46 -18.58 3.66 8.23
N MET A 47 -18.22 3.67 9.51
CA MET A 47 -18.21 4.92 10.30
C MET A 47 -17.31 5.99 9.68
N ARG A 48 -16.22 5.64 9.00
CA ARG A 48 -15.32 6.58 8.32
C ARG A 48 -15.95 7.12 7.04
N ALA A 49 -16.65 6.29 6.28
CA ALA A 49 -17.44 6.73 5.13
C ALA A 49 -18.57 7.67 5.55
N LYS A 50 -19.32 7.35 6.62
CA LYS A 50 -20.29 8.24 7.27
C LYS A 50 -19.64 9.54 7.75
N GLY A 51 -18.40 9.48 8.25
CA GLY A 51 -17.60 10.63 8.65
C GLY A 51 -17.06 11.48 7.50
N GLN A 52 -17.49 11.20 6.27
CA GLN A 52 -17.24 12.00 5.07
C GLN A 52 -15.80 11.97 4.54
N PHE A 53 -15.01 10.93 4.83
CA PHE A 53 -13.78 10.72 4.07
C PHE A 53 -14.10 10.58 2.57
N GLY A 54 -13.30 11.23 1.71
CA GLY A 54 -13.46 11.15 0.26
C GLY A 54 -13.05 9.79 -0.31
N LEU A 55 -12.09 9.14 0.33
CA LEU A 55 -11.65 7.78 0.04
C LEU A 55 -11.49 7.02 1.36
N VAL A 56 -12.05 5.82 1.43
CA VAL A 56 -11.89 4.90 2.56
C VAL A 56 -11.11 3.69 2.09
N MET A 57 -9.93 3.50 2.70
CA MET A 57 -9.07 2.36 2.43
C MET A 57 -9.28 1.30 3.51
N THR A 58 -9.32 0.03 3.10
CA THR A 58 -9.38 -1.09 4.05
C THR A 58 -8.14 -1.15 4.92
N CYS A 59 -8.18 -1.92 6.00
CA CYS A 59 -6.96 -2.39 6.65
C CYS A 59 -6.11 -3.17 5.63
N ALA A 60 -4.82 -3.38 5.97
CA ALA A 60 -3.91 -4.17 5.14
C ALA A 60 -4.48 -5.57 4.89
N SER A 61 -4.88 -5.88 3.66
CA SER A 61 -5.52 -7.15 3.29
C SER A 61 -4.49 -8.09 2.69
N HIS A 62 -4.24 -9.25 3.34
CA HIS A 62 -3.18 -10.14 2.88
C HIS A 62 -3.58 -10.91 1.62
N VAL A 63 -2.63 -10.99 0.66
CA VAL A 63 -2.83 -11.58 -0.68
C VAL A 63 -2.43 -13.05 -0.78
N GLN A 64 -1.80 -13.59 0.27
CA GLN A 64 -1.49 -15.01 0.45
C GLN A 64 -1.79 -15.40 1.90
N ALA A 65 -2.19 -16.64 2.16
CA ALA A 65 -2.40 -17.13 3.53
C ALA A 65 -1.12 -16.99 4.37
N ILE A 66 0.04 -17.31 3.79
CA ILE A 66 1.36 -17.16 4.44
C ILE A 66 1.83 -15.71 4.60
N GLY A 67 1.10 -14.76 4.03
CA GLY A 67 1.38 -13.33 4.12
C GLY A 67 0.70 -12.62 5.29
N LYS A 68 -0.02 -13.35 6.14
CA LYS A 68 -0.73 -12.82 7.31
C LYS A 68 0.25 -12.29 8.35
N GLY A 69 0.16 -11.01 8.68
CA GLY A 69 1.11 -10.32 9.57
C GLY A 69 0.66 -10.19 11.01
N PHE A 70 -0.63 -10.37 11.31
CA PHE A 70 -1.19 -10.20 12.66
C PHE A 70 -2.54 -10.93 12.81
N PRO A 71 -2.95 -11.28 14.04
CA PRO A 71 -4.26 -11.89 14.30
C PRO A 71 -5.40 -10.99 13.81
N GLY A 72 -6.49 -11.55 13.35
CA GLY A 72 -7.65 -10.80 12.89
C GLY A 72 -7.38 -9.89 11.69
N GLN A 73 -6.39 -10.20 10.87
CA GLN A 73 -6.10 -9.46 9.64
C GLN A 73 -7.08 -9.81 8.54
N LEU A 74 -7.65 -8.79 7.90
CA LEU A 74 -8.47 -8.95 6.69
C LEU A 74 -7.67 -9.61 5.57
N GLY A 75 -8.26 -10.57 4.87
CA GLY A 75 -7.67 -11.28 3.73
C GLY A 75 -8.38 -10.96 2.42
N ILE A 76 -7.67 -11.17 1.31
CA ILE A 76 -8.24 -11.09 -0.05
C ILE A 76 -7.63 -12.16 -0.97
N TYR A 77 -7.02 -13.19 -0.39
CA TYR A 77 -6.26 -14.22 -1.09
C TYR A 77 -7.13 -15.35 -1.69
N SER A 78 -8.40 -15.45 -1.31
CA SER A 78 -9.32 -16.46 -1.87
C SER A 78 -10.69 -15.88 -2.18
N ASP A 79 -11.49 -16.62 -2.92
CA ASP A 79 -12.86 -16.23 -3.28
C ASP A 79 -13.83 -16.28 -2.07
N ASP A 80 -13.45 -16.93 -0.97
CA ASP A 80 -14.21 -16.92 0.29
C ASP A 80 -14.34 -15.52 0.90
N HIS A 81 -13.49 -14.57 0.49
CA HIS A 81 -13.53 -13.18 0.96
C HIS A 81 -14.49 -12.30 0.14
N ILE A 82 -14.95 -12.75 -1.05
CA ILE A 82 -15.72 -11.92 -2.01
C ILE A 82 -16.99 -11.35 -1.39
N GLU A 83 -17.76 -12.16 -0.66
CA GLU A 83 -19.04 -11.71 -0.09
C GLU A 83 -18.86 -10.52 0.85
N GLY A 84 -17.93 -10.63 1.82
CA GLY A 84 -17.64 -9.56 2.77
C GLY A 84 -17.10 -8.30 2.09
N HIS A 85 -16.15 -8.46 1.17
CA HIS A 85 -15.60 -7.34 0.42
C HIS A 85 -16.64 -6.66 -0.47
N THR A 86 -17.54 -7.41 -1.13
CA THR A 86 -18.61 -6.83 -1.96
C THR A 86 -19.55 -5.98 -1.13
N ARG A 87 -19.98 -6.49 0.04
CA ARG A 87 -20.81 -5.76 0.99
C ARG A 87 -20.11 -4.48 1.44
N LEU A 88 -18.82 -4.54 1.78
CA LEU A 88 -18.06 -3.41 2.27
C LEU A 88 -17.89 -2.33 1.21
N ALA A 89 -17.47 -2.70 -0.02
CA ALA A 89 -17.30 -1.76 -1.12
C ALA A 89 -18.60 -1.03 -1.44
N ALA A 90 -19.72 -1.77 -1.62
CA ALA A 90 -21.02 -1.18 -1.88
C ALA A 90 -21.47 -0.21 -0.79
N SER A 91 -21.21 -0.55 0.47
CA SER A 91 -21.58 0.31 1.61
C SER A 91 -20.72 1.58 1.68
N ILE A 92 -19.41 1.51 1.45
CA ILE A 92 -18.53 2.69 1.39
C ILE A 92 -18.99 3.62 0.26
N ASN A 93 -19.24 3.07 -0.93
CA ASN A 93 -19.66 3.82 -2.11
C ASN A 93 -21.03 4.49 -1.93
N SER A 94 -21.94 3.88 -1.14
CA SER A 94 -23.26 4.47 -0.84
C SER A 94 -23.17 5.80 -0.09
N TYR A 95 -22.05 6.10 0.58
CA TYR A 95 -21.77 7.39 1.21
C TYR A 95 -21.02 8.36 0.30
N GLY A 96 -20.85 8.03 -0.98
CA GLY A 96 -20.11 8.85 -1.96
C GLY A 96 -18.59 8.88 -1.69
N SER A 97 -18.05 7.90 -0.97
CA SER A 97 -16.62 7.73 -0.78
C SER A 97 -16.09 6.69 -1.76
N LEU A 98 -14.88 6.88 -2.28
CA LEU A 98 -14.20 5.83 -3.03
C LEU A 98 -13.79 4.71 -2.08
N ALA A 99 -13.99 3.46 -2.49
CA ALA A 99 -13.59 2.26 -1.76
C ALA A 99 -12.30 1.69 -2.35
N VAL A 100 -11.25 1.52 -1.55
CA VAL A 100 -9.94 1.03 -1.98
C VAL A 100 -9.47 -0.08 -1.05
N VAL A 101 -8.87 -1.14 -1.60
CA VAL A 101 -8.23 -2.21 -0.82
C VAL A 101 -6.73 -2.00 -0.78
N GLN A 102 -6.11 -2.04 0.41
CA GLN A 102 -4.66 -2.13 0.51
C GLN A 102 -4.20 -3.59 0.41
N LEU A 103 -3.46 -3.93 -0.64
CA LEU A 103 -2.88 -5.25 -0.89
C LEU A 103 -1.57 -5.41 -0.12
N HIS A 104 -1.47 -6.47 0.68
CA HIS A 104 -0.40 -6.63 1.66
C HIS A 104 0.12 -8.07 1.73
N HIS A 105 1.40 -8.20 2.09
CA HIS A 105 2.03 -9.45 2.50
C HIS A 105 3.14 -9.14 3.50
N ALA A 106 3.08 -9.72 4.70
CA ALA A 106 3.99 -9.36 5.78
C ALA A 106 5.45 -9.79 5.56
N GLY A 107 5.68 -10.80 4.71
CA GLY A 107 7.02 -11.30 4.43
C GLY A 107 7.67 -11.88 5.69
N MET A 108 8.94 -11.57 5.94
CA MET A 108 9.67 -12.04 7.12
C MET A 108 9.07 -11.58 8.46
N ARG A 109 8.08 -10.66 8.42
CA ARG A 109 7.39 -10.17 9.63
C ARG A 109 6.13 -10.96 9.95
N THR A 110 5.82 -11.98 9.17
CA THR A 110 4.73 -12.91 9.48
C THR A 110 5.11 -13.73 10.72
N PRO A 111 4.31 -13.72 11.80
CA PRO A 111 4.55 -14.58 12.96
C PRO A 111 4.35 -16.04 12.60
N TYR A 112 5.29 -16.91 13.00
CA TYR A 112 5.21 -18.35 12.77
C TYR A 112 3.87 -18.94 13.29
N GLU A 113 3.40 -18.46 14.43
CA GLU A 113 2.19 -18.94 15.10
C GLU A 113 0.93 -18.74 14.28
N LEU A 114 0.94 -17.80 13.32
CA LEU A 114 -0.23 -17.50 12.48
C LEU A 114 -0.29 -18.39 11.23
N ILE A 115 0.83 -18.87 10.73
CA ILE A 115 0.92 -19.59 9.46
C ILE A 115 1.46 -21.02 9.61
N GLN A 116 2.02 -21.38 10.79
CA GLN A 116 2.58 -22.69 11.13
C GLN A 116 3.72 -23.16 10.20
N GLU A 117 4.38 -22.22 9.53
CA GLU A 117 5.54 -22.46 8.68
C GLU A 117 6.52 -21.28 8.73
N ALA A 118 7.74 -21.46 8.17
CA ALA A 118 8.72 -20.38 8.13
C ALA A 118 8.23 -19.22 7.26
N PRO A 119 8.23 -17.97 7.76
CA PRO A 119 7.92 -16.82 6.95
C PRO A 119 8.89 -16.66 5.78
N VAL A 120 8.48 -15.93 4.77
CA VAL A 120 9.24 -15.76 3.52
C VAL A 120 9.81 -14.37 3.37
N CYS A 121 10.94 -14.25 2.66
CA CYS A 121 11.59 -12.98 2.36
C CYS A 121 12.45 -13.09 1.09
N PRO A 122 12.97 -11.96 0.56
CA PRO A 122 13.84 -12.03 -0.63
C PRO A 122 15.13 -12.82 -0.42
N SER A 123 15.70 -12.81 0.80
CA SER A 123 16.92 -13.54 1.14
C SER A 123 16.83 -14.08 2.56
N LYS A 124 17.36 -15.28 2.82
CA LYS A 124 17.30 -15.93 4.14
C LYS A 124 17.65 -14.97 5.28
N ASN A 125 16.78 -14.89 6.28
CA ASN A 125 16.96 -14.06 7.46
C ASN A 125 16.84 -14.89 8.74
N GLU A 126 17.98 -15.28 9.31
CA GLU A 126 18.02 -16.16 10.48
C GLU A 126 17.42 -15.52 11.74
N LYS A 127 17.54 -14.19 11.88
CA LYS A 127 16.99 -13.47 13.04
C LYS A 127 15.46 -13.51 13.10
N GLN A 128 14.83 -13.57 11.94
CA GLN A 128 13.38 -13.64 11.79
C GLN A 128 12.89 -15.08 11.51
N GLY A 129 13.81 -16.07 11.45
CA GLY A 129 13.45 -17.42 11.04
C GLY A 129 12.90 -17.52 9.61
N ALA A 130 13.17 -16.52 8.78
CA ALA A 130 12.59 -16.43 7.46
C ALA A 130 13.44 -17.11 6.39
N ARG A 131 12.78 -17.87 5.51
CA ARG A 131 13.40 -18.50 4.35
C ARG A 131 13.39 -17.61 3.12
N GLU A 132 14.32 -17.84 2.23
CA GLU A 132 14.35 -17.18 0.92
C GLU A 132 13.24 -17.73 0.01
N LEU A 133 12.63 -16.86 -0.77
CA LEU A 133 11.72 -17.23 -1.86
C LEU A 133 12.50 -17.74 -3.08
N SER A 134 12.03 -18.81 -3.71
CA SER A 134 12.51 -19.22 -5.03
C SER A 134 12.00 -18.25 -6.12
N LEU A 135 12.52 -18.37 -7.34
CA LEU A 135 12.04 -17.56 -8.47
C LEU A 135 10.58 -17.87 -8.82
N GLU A 136 10.19 -19.14 -8.73
CA GLU A 136 8.82 -19.61 -8.94
C GLU A 136 7.88 -19.05 -7.88
N GLU A 137 8.32 -18.98 -6.63
CA GLU A 137 7.53 -18.39 -5.54
C GLU A 137 7.41 -16.86 -5.66
N ILE A 138 8.42 -16.19 -6.20
CA ILE A 138 8.33 -14.75 -6.51
C ILE A 138 7.32 -14.51 -7.63
N GLU A 139 7.33 -15.33 -8.67
CA GLU A 139 6.35 -15.27 -9.75
C GLU A 139 4.93 -15.52 -9.23
N GLN A 140 4.75 -16.52 -8.35
CA GLN A 140 3.46 -16.79 -7.69
C GLN A 140 3.03 -15.61 -6.82
N LEU A 141 3.92 -15.03 -6.02
CA LEU A 141 3.65 -13.85 -5.19
C LEU A 141 3.17 -12.67 -6.04
N LYS A 142 3.82 -12.41 -7.18
CA LYS A 142 3.39 -11.40 -8.15
C LYS A 142 1.96 -11.66 -8.63
N ASN A 143 1.68 -12.88 -9.05
CA ASN A 143 0.37 -13.27 -9.55
C ASN A 143 -0.70 -13.16 -8.47
N ASP A 144 -0.42 -13.52 -7.22
CA ASP A 144 -1.36 -13.39 -6.11
C ASP A 144 -1.73 -11.94 -5.78
N PHE A 145 -0.80 -10.99 -5.93
CA PHE A 145 -1.12 -9.55 -5.87
C PHE A 145 -2.05 -9.13 -7.00
N ILE A 146 -1.81 -9.61 -8.22
CA ILE A 146 -2.64 -9.31 -9.39
C ILE A 146 -4.04 -9.92 -9.23
N ASP A 147 -4.13 -11.19 -8.81
CA ASP A 147 -5.39 -11.88 -8.57
C ASP A 147 -6.20 -11.23 -7.45
N ALA A 148 -5.52 -10.75 -6.39
CA ALA A 148 -6.16 -9.99 -5.34
C ALA A 148 -6.77 -8.67 -5.87
N ALA A 149 -6.09 -7.99 -6.80
CA ALA A 149 -6.64 -6.79 -7.44
C ALA A 149 -7.84 -7.11 -8.36
N ILE A 150 -7.80 -8.23 -9.11
CA ILE A 150 -8.94 -8.71 -9.89
C ILE A 150 -10.12 -8.99 -8.96
N ARG A 151 -9.86 -9.65 -7.82
CA ARG A 151 -10.88 -9.96 -6.82
C ARG A 151 -11.48 -8.69 -6.22
N ALA A 152 -10.65 -7.70 -5.88
CA ALA A 152 -11.11 -6.39 -5.41
C ALA A 152 -12.01 -5.71 -6.44
N LYS A 153 -11.61 -5.70 -7.71
CA LYS A 153 -12.43 -5.14 -8.80
C LYS A 153 -13.76 -5.87 -8.96
N LYS A 154 -13.76 -7.21 -8.88
CA LYS A 154 -14.97 -8.03 -8.90
C LYS A 154 -15.92 -7.71 -7.74
N CYS A 155 -15.37 -7.36 -6.57
CA CYS A 155 -16.14 -6.94 -5.40
C CYS A 155 -16.71 -5.51 -5.48
N GLY A 156 -16.37 -4.74 -6.52
CA GLY A 156 -16.88 -3.38 -6.72
C GLY A 156 -16.06 -2.29 -6.04
N TYR A 157 -14.81 -2.57 -5.66
CA TYR A 157 -13.89 -1.51 -5.23
C TYR A 157 -13.48 -0.63 -6.41
N ASP A 158 -13.32 0.67 -6.15
CA ASP A 158 -12.88 1.66 -7.14
C ASP A 158 -11.38 1.49 -7.47
N GLY A 159 -10.61 0.88 -6.57
CA GLY A 159 -9.18 0.67 -6.76
C GLY A 159 -8.50 -0.15 -5.69
N VAL A 160 -7.18 -0.25 -5.85
CA VAL A 160 -6.28 -0.90 -4.89
C VAL A 160 -5.07 -0.02 -4.59
N GLU A 161 -4.47 -0.23 -3.42
CA GLU A 161 -3.16 0.31 -3.08
C GLU A 161 -2.17 -0.84 -2.86
N VAL A 162 -1.04 -0.82 -3.56
CA VAL A 162 0.04 -1.80 -3.38
C VAL A 162 0.92 -1.35 -2.23
N HIS A 163 1.03 -2.19 -1.19
CA HIS A 163 1.74 -1.83 0.05
C HIS A 163 3.24 -2.10 -0.03
N GLY A 164 4.01 -1.12 -0.51
CA GLY A 164 5.47 -1.13 -0.60
C GLY A 164 6.20 -0.44 0.58
N ALA A 165 5.58 -0.39 1.78
CA ALA A 165 6.08 0.35 2.93
C ALA A 165 6.28 -0.53 4.18
N HIS A 166 6.78 0.05 5.27
CA HIS A 166 6.79 -0.46 6.66
C HIS A 166 7.61 -1.74 6.89
N GLY A 167 8.53 -2.09 5.98
CA GLY A 167 9.37 -3.29 6.14
C GLY A 167 8.64 -4.60 5.86
N TYR A 168 7.51 -4.57 5.12
CA TYR A 168 6.81 -5.75 4.62
C TYR A 168 7.43 -6.28 3.31
N ILE A 169 6.87 -7.32 2.71
CA ILE A 169 7.55 -8.08 1.65
C ILE A 169 8.10 -7.19 0.52
N LEU A 170 7.33 -6.25 -0.01
CA LEU A 170 7.79 -5.39 -1.10
C LEU A 170 8.89 -4.44 -0.65
N THR A 171 8.81 -3.87 0.58
CA THR A 171 9.92 -3.10 1.17
C THR A 171 11.17 -3.97 1.35
N GLN A 172 11.00 -5.26 1.72
CA GLN A 172 12.13 -6.18 1.88
C GLN A 172 12.84 -6.42 0.55
N PHE A 173 12.09 -6.50 -0.57
CA PHE A 173 12.70 -6.56 -1.90
C PHE A 173 13.41 -5.26 -2.27
N LEU A 174 12.85 -4.10 -1.96
CA LEU A 174 13.45 -2.79 -2.24
C LEU A 174 14.75 -2.56 -1.45
N SER A 175 14.85 -3.10 -0.24
CA SER A 175 15.95 -2.86 0.69
C SER A 175 17.26 -3.46 0.24
N SER A 176 18.33 -2.66 0.13
CA SER A 176 19.68 -3.15 -0.12
C SER A 176 20.31 -3.88 1.07
N GLU A 177 19.74 -3.68 2.28
CA GLU A 177 20.21 -4.36 3.50
C GLU A 177 19.60 -5.76 3.67
N ILE A 178 18.33 -5.93 3.26
CA ILE A 178 17.58 -7.19 3.43
C ILE A 178 17.71 -8.07 2.19
N ASN A 179 17.59 -7.48 1.00
CA ASN A 179 17.66 -8.19 -0.27
C ASN A 179 19.12 -8.38 -0.70
N LYS A 180 19.64 -9.59 -0.51
CA LYS A 180 20.98 -10.03 -0.89
C LYS A 180 20.99 -10.97 -2.11
N ARG A 181 19.87 -11.02 -2.85
CA ARG A 181 19.76 -11.83 -4.07
C ARG A 181 20.76 -11.40 -5.12
N THR A 182 21.21 -12.36 -5.91
CA THR A 182 22.16 -12.18 -7.02
C THR A 182 21.51 -12.39 -8.38
N ASP A 183 20.22 -12.71 -8.40
CA ASP A 183 19.41 -12.82 -9.62
C ASP A 183 18.77 -11.47 -10.02
N HIS A 184 17.85 -11.52 -10.98
CA HIS A 184 17.19 -10.32 -11.52
C HIS A 184 16.20 -9.63 -10.57
N TYR A 185 16.02 -10.10 -9.33
CA TYR A 185 15.27 -9.44 -8.27
C TYR A 185 16.17 -8.84 -7.17
N GLY A 186 17.50 -8.87 -7.32
CA GLY A 186 18.46 -8.38 -6.34
C GLY A 186 19.62 -7.58 -6.92
N GLY A 187 20.47 -7.03 -6.04
CA GLY A 187 21.64 -6.23 -6.42
C GLY A 187 21.29 -4.79 -6.76
N SER A 188 21.18 -4.42 -8.02
CA SER A 188 20.90 -3.03 -8.46
C SER A 188 19.52 -2.54 -8.00
N LEU A 189 19.36 -1.22 -7.91
CA LEU A 189 18.05 -0.62 -7.59
C LEU A 189 16.98 -1.06 -8.60
N GLU A 190 17.32 -1.14 -9.87
CA GLU A 190 16.43 -1.62 -10.92
C GLU A 190 15.90 -3.02 -10.62
N ASN A 191 16.79 -3.95 -10.29
CA ASN A 191 16.41 -5.32 -9.95
C ASN A 191 15.59 -5.40 -8.66
N ARG A 192 16.01 -4.66 -7.61
CA ARG A 192 15.28 -4.65 -6.33
C ARG A 192 13.87 -4.07 -6.46
N THR A 193 13.62 -3.19 -7.42
CA THR A 193 12.31 -2.61 -7.67
C THR A 193 11.44 -3.44 -8.62
N ARG A 194 12.03 -4.39 -9.34
CA ARG A 194 11.37 -5.17 -10.40
C ARG A 194 10.03 -5.75 -9.98
N LEU A 195 9.99 -6.50 -8.87
CA LEU A 195 8.75 -7.12 -8.37
C LEU A 195 7.63 -6.09 -8.16
N LEU A 196 7.94 -4.95 -7.55
CA LEU A 196 6.95 -3.89 -7.29
C LEU A 196 6.38 -3.32 -8.59
N PHE A 197 7.22 -3.07 -9.59
CA PHE A 197 6.79 -2.54 -10.89
C PHE A 197 6.03 -3.59 -11.70
N GLU A 198 6.46 -4.84 -11.71
CA GLU A 198 5.75 -5.94 -12.38
C GLU A 198 4.35 -6.17 -11.79
N ILE A 199 4.18 -6.06 -10.46
CA ILE A 199 2.87 -6.13 -9.81
C ILE A 199 1.97 -4.98 -10.28
N VAL A 200 2.46 -3.74 -10.24
CA VAL A 200 1.67 -2.57 -10.63
C VAL A 200 1.29 -2.63 -12.11
N GLU A 201 2.23 -3.02 -12.98
CA GLU A 201 1.97 -3.18 -14.40
C GLU A 201 0.93 -4.28 -14.66
N GLY A 202 1.10 -5.45 -14.03
CA GLY A 202 0.14 -6.55 -14.15
C GLY A 202 -1.27 -6.15 -13.68
N ILE A 203 -1.38 -5.42 -12.56
CA ILE A 203 -2.68 -4.90 -12.09
C ILE A 203 -3.27 -3.92 -13.12
N ARG A 204 -2.47 -3.01 -13.65
CA ARG A 204 -2.93 -2.05 -14.66
C ARG A 204 -3.42 -2.75 -15.94
N ASP A 205 -2.71 -3.78 -16.38
CA ASP A 205 -3.05 -4.54 -17.58
C ASP A 205 -4.38 -5.28 -17.46
N VAL A 206 -4.62 -5.94 -16.32
CA VAL A 206 -5.85 -6.75 -16.12
C VAL A 206 -7.04 -5.92 -15.62
N CYS A 207 -6.78 -4.87 -14.82
CA CYS A 207 -7.85 -4.02 -14.30
C CYS A 207 -8.21 -2.86 -15.24
N GLY A 208 -7.33 -2.51 -16.16
CA GLY A 208 -7.57 -1.46 -17.17
C GLY A 208 -7.32 -0.03 -16.69
N PRO A 209 -7.40 0.94 -17.60
CA PRO A 209 -6.96 2.32 -17.34
C PRO A 209 -7.87 3.13 -16.40
N SER A 210 -9.12 2.72 -16.23
CA SER A 210 -10.07 3.42 -15.36
C SER A 210 -10.07 2.91 -13.91
N TYR A 211 -9.25 1.90 -13.57
CA TYR A 211 -9.16 1.36 -12.23
C TYR A 211 -8.12 2.15 -11.42
N LEU A 212 -8.49 2.62 -10.22
CA LEU A 212 -7.62 3.43 -9.38
C LEU A 212 -6.49 2.57 -8.78
N ILE A 213 -5.24 2.95 -9.03
CA ILE A 213 -4.06 2.25 -8.49
C ILE A 213 -3.20 3.23 -7.72
N GLY A 214 -2.98 2.91 -6.44
CA GLY A 214 -2.03 3.59 -5.58
C GLY A 214 -0.84 2.72 -5.22
N VAL A 215 0.25 3.35 -4.84
CA VAL A 215 1.42 2.68 -4.24
C VAL A 215 1.80 3.40 -2.97
N ARG A 216 1.92 2.65 -1.87
CA ARG A 216 2.41 3.18 -0.61
C ARG A 216 3.88 2.87 -0.41
N LEU A 217 4.68 3.90 -0.06
CA LEU A 217 6.12 3.79 0.19
C LEU A 217 6.51 4.40 1.53
N SER A 218 7.49 3.79 2.21
CA SER A 218 8.22 4.43 3.30
C SER A 218 9.37 5.26 2.73
N PRO A 219 9.55 6.51 3.15
CA PRO A 219 10.61 7.38 2.61
C PRO A 219 12.02 6.97 3.05
N GLU A 220 12.11 6.28 4.17
CA GLU A 220 13.34 5.89 4.84
C GLU A 220 13.09 4.70 5.79
N LYS A 221 14.09 4.22 6.53
CA LYS A 221 14.07 3.03 7.39
C LYS A 221 14.04 1.70 6.60
N PHE A 222 14.08 0.61 7.34
CA PHE A 222 14.01 -0.76 6.78
C PHE A 222 15.07 -1.04 5.70
N GLY A 223 16.24 -0.40 5.78
CA GLY A 223 17.30 -0.50 4.77
C GLY A 223 16.98 0.24 3.47
N MET A 224 16.14 1.28 3.55
CA MET A 224 15.77 2.15 2.42
C MET A 224 16.54 3.45 2.48
N ASP A 225 17.08 3.89 1.35
CA ASP A 225 17.71 5.20 1.17
C ASP A 225 16.73 6.20 0.57
N LEU A 226 16.68 7.42 1.13
CA LEU A 226 15.75 8.47 0.70
C LEU A 226 15.88 8.82 -0.79
N LEU A 227 17.12 8.86 -1.32
CA LEU A 227 17.32 9.17 -2.74
C LEU A 227 16.89 8.02 -3.65
N GLU A 228 17.06 6.76 -3.22
CA GLU A 228 16.54 5.61 -3.96
C GLU A 228 15.01 5.65 -4.00
N ILE A 229 14.34 5.95 -2.88
CA ILE A 229 12.87 6.10 -2.86
C ILE A 229 12.41 7.23 -3.77
N LYS A 230 13.11 8.38 -3.77
CA LYS A 230 12.80 9.47 -4.72
C LYS A 230 12.97 9.04 -6.19
N LYS A 231 13.95 8.19 -6.50
CA LYS A 231 14.09 7.62 -7.85
C LYS A 231 12.93 6.69 -8.21
N ILE A 232 12.50 5.85 -7.27
CA ILE A 232 11.31 4.98 -7.44
C ILE A 232 10.06 5.83 -7.70
N CYS A 233 9.83 6.88 -6.89
CA CYS A 233 8.72 7.80 -7.11
C CYS A 233 8.76 8.46 -8.50
N LYS A 234 9.92 8.97 -8.91
CA LYS A 234 10.09 9.57 -10.25
C LYS A 234 9.78 8.58 -11.37
N ARG A 235 10.19 7.32 -11.21
CA ARG A 235 9.90 6.27 -12.19
C ARG A 235 8.39 6.00 -12.28
N PHE A 236 7.67 5.86 -11.16
CA PHE A 236 6.20 5.72 -11.15
C PHE A 236 5.49 6.90 -11.83
N ILE A 237 5.95 8.12 -11.54
CA ILE A 237 5.40 9.34 -12.16
C ILE A 237 5.61 9.34 -13.67
N SER A 238 6.80 8.93 -14.14
CA SER A 238 7.13 8.94 -15.56
C SER A 238 6.46 7.82 -16.37
N GLU A 239 6.22 6.65 -15.76
CA GLU A 239 5.58 5.51 -16.41
C GLU A 239 4.05 5.63 -16.48
N ASP A 240 3.45 6.55 -15.72
CA ASP A 240 1.99 6.84 -15.72
C ASP A 240 1.12 5.58 -15.52
N LYS A 241 1.60 4.64 -14.69
CA LYS A 241 0.89 3.38 -14.40
C LYS A 241 0.05 3.44 -13.13
N ILE A 242 0.27 4.48 -12.29
CA ILE A 242 -0.43 4.68 -11.03
C ILE A 242 -1.15 6.03 -11.00
N ASP A 243 -2.12 6.15 -10.13
CA ASP A 243 -2.93 7.35 -9.97
C ASP A 243 -2.49 8.19 -8.77
N PHE A 244 -1.95 7.55 -7.73
CA PHE A 244 -1.42 8.24 -6.56
C PHE A 244 -0.25 7.51 -5.91
N LEU A 245 0.63 8.31 -5.31
CA LEU A 245 1.68 7.87 -4.39
C LEU A 245 1.29 8.23 -2.96
N ASP A 246 1.18 7.23 -2.07
CA ASP A 246 1.01 7.44 -0.64
C ASP A 246 2.37 7.32 0.07
N VAL A 247 2.89 8.42 0.57
CA VAL A 247 4.15 8.43 1.31
C VAL A 247 3.88 8.41 2.82
N SER A 248 4.24 7.28 3.45
CA SER A 248 4.07 7.08 4.88
C SER A 248 5.19 7.74 5.68
N LEU A 249 4.96 8.98 6.12
CA LEU A 249 5.98 9.82 6.72
C LEU A 249 6.17 9.60 8.23
N TRP A 250 5.32 8.81 8.92
CA TRP A 250 5.24 8.71 10.39
C TRP A 250 4.85 10.03 11.09
N ASP A 251 5.42 11.11 10.65
CA ASP A 251 5.18 12.47 11.08
C ASP A 251 5.46 13.38 9.90
N VAL A 252 4.44 14.07 9.40
CA VAL A 252 4.54 14.92 8.21
C VAL A 252 5.47 16.12 8.40
N PHE A 253 5.74 16.49 9.66
CA PHE A 253 6.60 17.63 10.00
C PHE A 253 8.04 17.24 10.34
N LYS A 254 8.37 15.93 10.38
CA LYS A 254 9.71 15.53 10.77
C LYS A 254 10.75 15.77 9.67
N GLN A 255 11.99 15.92 10.11
CA GLN A 255 13.15 15.88 9.22
C GLN A 255 13.59 14.44 8.94
N PRO A 256 14.35 14.19 7.85
CA PRO A 256 14.97 12.90 7.58
C PRO A 256 15.86 12.43 8.75
N GLU A 257 15.95 11.11 8.92
CA GLU A 257 16.83 10.52 9.93
C GLU A 257 18.31 10.77 9.61
N GLU A 258 18.69 10.67 8.33
CA GLU A 258 20.04 10.96 7.88
C GLU A 258 20.31 12.46 7.86
N GLU A 259 21.35 12.91 8.58
CA GLU A 259 21.72 14.32 8.73
C GLU A 259 21.96 15.05 7.39
N LYS A 260 22.55 14.35 6.43
CA LYS A 260 22.83 14.91 5.09
C LYS A 260 21.58 15.39 4.34
N TYR A 261 20.38 14.95 4.74
CA TYR A 261 19.09 15.31 4.12
C TYR A 261 18.26 16.27 4.97
N ARG A 262 18.73 16.69 6.16
CA ARG A 262 17.97 17.54 7.10
C ARG A 262 17.87 19.01 6.71
N ASN A 263 18.27 19.35 5.51
CA ASN A 263 18.05 20.70 4.96
C ASN A 263 16.57 21.00 4.65
N LYS A 264 15.71 19.96 4.65
CA LYS A 264 14.27 20.01 4.39
C LYS A 264 13.54 18.94 5.21
N SER A 265 12.25 19.15 5.46
CA SER A 265 11.40 18.09 6.02
C SER A 265 11.23 16.93 5.04
N LEU A 266 10.83 15.75 5.53
CA LEU A 266 10.52 14.63 4.64
C LEU A 266 9.44 14.99 3.64
N LEU A 267 8.39 15.70 4.05
CA LEU A 267 7.33 16.14 3.15
C LEU A 267 7.87 17.01 2.01
N GLU A 268 8.72 17.99 2.32
CA GLU A 268 9.31 18.88 1.29
C GLU A 268 10.14 18.11 0.27
N HIS A 269 10.86 17.06 0.69
CA HIS A 269 11.61 16.20 -0.23
C HIS A 269 10.75 15.53 -1.29
N PHE A 270 9.49 15.22 -0.97
CA PHE A 270 8.55 14.61 -1.93
C PHE A 270 7.73 15.68 -2.66
N ALA A 271 7.29 16.74 -1.97
CA ALA A 271 6.49 17.81 -2.58
C ALA A 271 7.22 18.56 -3.73
N GLU A 272 8.55 18.46 -3.78
CA GLU A 272 9.40 19.02 -4.87
C GLU A 272 9.43 18.16 -6.14
N LEU A 273 8.92 16.92 -6.08
CA LEU A 273 8.85 16.10 -7.27
C LEU A 273 7.78 16.66 -8.21
N ASP A 274 8.08 16.66 -9.50
CA ASP A 274 7.10 16.98 -10.53
C ASP A 274 6.17 15.77 -10.69
N PHE A 275 5.00 15.82 -10.07
CA PHE A 275 4.04 14.73 -10.05
C PHE A 275 3.24 14.57 -11.35
N ASN A 276 3.36 15.53 -12.29
CA ASN A 276 2.61 15.49 -13.54
C ASN A 276 1.09 15.25 -13.24
N ARG A 277 0.55 14.07 -13.61
CA ARG A 277 -0.84 13.68 -13.33
C ARG A 277 -1.03 12.90 -12.04
N VAL A 278 0.02 12.22 -11.56
CA VAL A 278 -0.03 11.40 -10.33
C VAL A 278 -0.27 12.28 -9.12
N LEU A 279 -1.13 11.87 -8.20
CA LEU A 279 -1.38 12.64 -6.99
C LEU A 279 -0.46 12.20 -5.84
N LEU A 280 0.06 13.16 -5.08
CA LEU A 280 0.75 12.88 -3.82
C LEU A 280 -0.27 12.83 -2.68
N THR A 281 -0.23 11.77 -1.90
CA THR A 281 -0.90 11.68 -0.61
C THR A 281 0.13 11.33 0.48
N VAL A 282 -0.11 11.80 1.69
CA VAL A 282 0.80 11.60 2.81
C VAL A 282 0.04 11.20 4.05
N ALA A 283 0.65 10.33 4.85
CA ALA A 283 0.13 9.94 6.15
C ALA A 283 1.20 10.09 7.23
N GLY A 284 0.79 10.63 8.39
CA GLY A 284 1.66 10.73 9.57
C GLY A 284 1.29 11.89 10.47
N LYS A 285 0.70 11.60 11.62
CA LYS A 285 0.40 12.54 12.71
C LYS A 285 -0.37 13.82 12.31
N VAL A 286 -1.15 13.79 11.24
CA VAL A 286 -2.10 14.84 10.93
C VAL A 286 -3.27 14.72 11.91
N ARG A 287 -3.39 15.63 12.88
CA ARG A 287 -4.31 15.51 14.02
C ARG A 287 -5.38 16.60 14.07
N SER A 288 -5.20 17.65 13.30
CA SER A 288 -6.08 18.82 13.31
C SER A 288 -6.17 19.47 11.93
N GLY A 289 -7.22 20.27 11.72
CA GLY A 289 -7.32 21.09 10.53
C GLY A 289 -6.16 22.10 10.39
N GLY A 290 -5.56 22.52 11.51
CA GLY A 290 -4.36 23.36 11.51
C GLY A 290 -3.14 22.64 10.94
N ASP A 291 -3.02 21.31 11.14
CA ASP A 291 -1.92 20.52 10.56
C ASP A 291 -2.06 20.37 9.05
N VAL A 292 -3.29 20.32 8.55
CA VAL A 292 -3.58 20.20 7.10
C VAL A 292 -3.32 21.52 6.35
N THR A 293 -3.31 22.64 7.05
CA THR A 293 -3.17 23.99 6.45
C THR A 293 -1.76 24.55 6.52
N LYS A 294 -0.85 23.90 7.21
CA LYS A 294 0.59 24.19 7.25
C LYS A 294 1.28 23.72 5.98
#